data_4d4b0132c8480c3e68531478ce795c39
#
_entry.id   4d4b0132c8480c3e68531478ce795c39
#
_cell.length_a   1.000
_cell.length_b   1.000
_cell.length_c   1.000
_cell.angle_alpha   90.00
_cell.angle_beta   90.00
_cell.angle_gamma   90.00
#
_symmetry.space_group_name_H-M   'P 1'
#
loop_
_entity.id
_entity.type
_entity.pdbx_description
1 polymer ?
#
loop_
_entity_poly.entity_id
_entity_poly.type
_entity_poly.pdbx_seq_one_letter_code
_entity_poly.pdbx_strand_id
1 'polypeptide(L)'
;MSFELGDVLTLKMDLVSTTVLAGLLLLFGYWVKKKLPVFEKFCFPAAVIGGVSFSVLTLILRNTGAMNFSLDTTLQAPLMLAFFTCVGFGGSITVLKTGGKDLLIFLVCCWILAVMQNVIGTGLASVLDINPVLGVMAGGVSLVGGHGNAAAFGPEAEALGVTGATTVAVAAATYGLIVGSLSGGPVAKYLIEKFNVPIEVASNGKNTNISAKVSHEEGPITSRSFINHMVLIGIFMVCGILIATGIKKLNIPNFALPQYVGAMFVAIIFRNINDKFNLLKLDGRIIDLIQDIGLGFFLTMAIMTLKIWELADLAVPLIIILLVQTVFVFIYIRFVYWPAMGKNYDAAVMSSGATGVGLGVTATAVASMSAVCEKYNVTSYKALMIVPLCCAVFIDIVSLPAIIFFIGYFA
;
A
#
# COMPACT_ATOMS: atom_id res chain seq x y z
N MET A 1 -27.98 -2.23 -16.91
CA MET A 1 -28.13 -3.58 -16.29
C MET A 1 -28.90 -4.48 -17.22
N SER A 2 -28.40 -5.70 -17.47
CA SER A 2 -29.07 -6.74 -18.23
C SER A 2 -28.85 -8.10 -17.57
N PHE A 3 -29.82 -9.03 -17.75
CA PHE A 3 -29.69 -10.41 -17.30
C PHE A 3 -29.39 -11.30 -18.50
N GLU A 4 -28.39 -12.16 -18.37
CA GLU A 4 -28.10 -13.23 -19.34
C GLU A 4 -28.43 -14.57 -18.71
N LEU A 5 -29.25 -15.34 -19.42
CA LEU A 5 -29.58 -16.73 -19.07
C LEU A 5 -28.52 -17.63 -19.73
N GLY A 6 -27.52 -18.06 -18.92
CA GLY A 6 -26.61 -19.16 -19.23
C GLY A 6 -26.93 -20.34 -18.33
N ASP A 7 -25.93 -21.17 -18.01
CA ASP A 7 -26.06 -22.23 -16.98
C ASP A 7 -26.42 -21.67 -15.60
N VAL A 8 -26.04 -20.41 -15.33
CA VAL A 8 -26.39 -19.63 -14.14
C VAL A 8 -26.84 -18.24 -14.58
N LEU A 9 -27.89 -17.70 -13.93
CA LEU A 9 -28.36 -16.34 -14.16
C LEU A 9 -27.24 -15.33 -13.90
N THR A 10 -26.78 -14.61 -14.92
CA THR A 10 -25.71 -13.63 -14.79
C THR A 10 -26.27 -12.20 -14.89
N LEU A 11 -26.06 -11.39 -13.82
CA LEU A 11 -26.38 -9.97 -13.82
C LEU A 11 -25.18 -9.19 -14.37
N LYS A 12 -25.34 -8.62 -15.58
CA LYS A 12 -24.37 -7.67 -16.16
C LYS A 12 -24.67 -6.26 -15.67
N MET A 13 -23.68 -5.64 -15.05
CA MET A 13 -23.73 -4.26 -14.58
C MET A 13 -22.83 -3.40 -15.47
N ASP A 14 -23.40 -2.29 -15.96
CA ASP A 14 -22.65 -1.26 -16.70
C ASP A 14 -21.76 -0.42 -15.78
N LEU A 15 -20.94 0.45 -16.37
CA LEU A 15 -20.02 1.33 -15.67
C LEU A 15 -20.67 2.12 -14.52
N VAL A 16 -21.84 2.71 -14.77
CA VAL A 16 -22.53 3.55 -13.77
C VAL A 16 -23.00 2.69 -12.59
N SER A 17 -23.68 1.59 -12.89
CA SER A 17 -24.20 0.67 -11.86
C SER A 17 -23.09 0.05 -11.05
N THR A 18 -21.97 -0.34 -11.68
CA THR A 18 -20.79 -0.89 -11.00
C THR A 18 -20.14 0.17 -10.10
N THR A 19 -20.05 1.42 -10.56
CA THR A 19 -19.48 2.52 -9.76
C THR A 19 -20.36 2.83 -8.55
N VAL A 20 -21.68 2.86 -8.71
CA VAL A 20 -22.61 3.05 -7.59
C VAL A 20 -22.53 1.90 -6.61
N LEU A 21 -22.45 0.65 -7.08
CA LEU A 21 -22.26 -0.52 -6.22
C LEU A 21 -20.95 -0.39 -5.42
N ALA A 22 -19.84 -0.03 -6.07
CA ALA A 22 -18.56 0.18 -5.38
C ALA A 22 -18.67 1.28 -4.30
N GLY A 23 -19.35 2.38 -4.60
CA GLY A 23 -19.62 3.44 -3.62
C GLY A 23 -20.46 2.95 -2.43
N LEU A 24 -21.52 2.17 -2.67
CA LEU A 24 -22.35 1.58 -1.61
C LEU A 24 -21.56 0.60 -0.75
N LEU A 25 -20.71 -0.24 -1.35
CA LEU A 25 -19.82 -1.16 -0.63
C LEU A 25 -18.78 -0.41 0.20
N LEU A 26 -18.24 0.69 -0.32
CA LEU A 26 -17.33 1.55 0.43
C LEU A 26 -18.02 2.18 1.64
N LEU A 27 -19.23 2.71 1.48
CA LEU A 27 -20.05 3.26 2.57
C LEU A 27 -20.40 2.18 3.60
N PHE A 28 -20.75 0.99 3.14
CA PHE A 28 -20.97 -0.18 4.01
C PHE A 28 -19.70 -0.49 4.82
N GLY A 29 -18.53 -0.48 4.19
CA GLY A 29 -17.24 -0.67 4.86
C GLY A 29 -16.98 0.38 5.95
N TYR A 30 -17.26 1.66 5.70
CA TYR A 30 -17.18 2.71 6.72
C TYR A 30 -18.16 2.48 7.87
N TRP A 31 -19.39 2.06 7.57
CA TRP A 31 -20.40 1.75 8.58
C TRP A 31 -19.96 0.56 9.46
N VAL A 32 -19.47 -0.54 8.86
CA VAL A 32 -18.96 -1.71 9.59
C VAL A 32 -17.78 -1.33 10.47
N LYS A 33 -16.82 -0.55 9.94
CA LYS A 33 -15.65 -0.07 10.68
C LYS A 33 -16.04 0.73 11.91
N LYS A 34 -17.07 1.59 11.79
CA LYS A 34 -17.61 2.37 12.92
C LYS A 34 -18.30 1.50 13.97
N LYS A 35 -18.95 0.39 13.56
CA LYS A 35 -19.68 -0.52 14.46
C LYS A 35 -18.78 -1.55 15.15
N LEU A 36 -17.71 -1.96 14.49
CA LEU A 36 -16.81 -3.01 14.95
C LEU A 36 -15.39 -2.45 15.12
N PRO A 37 -15.02 -2.02 16.35
CA PRO A 37 -13.70 -1.40 16.63
C PRO A 37 -12.50 -2.29 16.29
N VAL A 38 -12.71 -3.60 16.12
CA VAL A 38 -11.67 -4.53 15.68
C VAL A 38 -11.07 -4.12 14.35
N PHE A 39 -11.89 -3.71 13.38
CA PHE A 39 -11.40 -3.27 12.06
C PHE A 39 -10.62 -1.96 12.13
N GLU A 40 -10.98 -1.07 13.05
CA GLU A 40 -10.24 0.15 13.29
C GLU A 40 -8.90 -0.14 13.96
N LYS A 41 -8.89 -1.03 14.97
CA LYS A 41 -7.69 -1.48 15.68
C LYS A 41 -6.63 -2.09 14.75
N PHE A 42 -7.06 -2.85 13.74
CA PHE A 42 -6.18 -3.44 12.74
C PHE A 42 -6.00 -2.59 11.48
N CYS A 43 -6.44 -1.33 11.49
CA CYS A 43 -6.31 -0.38 10.39
C CYS A 43 -6.88 -0.87 9.04
N PHE A 44 -7.92 -1.72 9.06
CA PHE A 44 -8.54 -2.21 7.82
C PHE A 44 -9.10 -1.06 6.99
N PRO A 45 -8.76 -0.97 5.69
CA PRO A 45 -9.42 -0.03 4.80
C PRO A 45 -10.92 -0.37 4.64
N ALA A 46 -11.79 0.65 4.64
CA ALA A 46 -13.21 0.45 4.41
C ALA A 46 -13.53 -0.24 3.07
N ALA A 47 -12.75 0.08 2.04
CA ALA A 47 -12.81 -0.54 0.72
C ALA A 47 -12.62 -2.07 0.77
N VAL A 48 -11.68 -2.55 1.61
CA VAL A 48 -11.43 -3.98 1.81
C VAL A 48 -12.62 -4.66 2.47
N ILE A 49 -13.17 -4.06 3.51
CA ILE A 49 -14.33 -4.61 4.23
C ILE A 49 -15.52 -4.76 3.28
N GLY A 50 -15.86 -3.69 2.55
CA GLY A 50 -16.97 -3.70 1.60
C GLY A 50 -16.74 -4.65 0.43
N GLY A 51 -15.56 -4.60 -0.20
CA GLY A 51 -15.21 -5.43 -1.35
C GLY A 51 -15.19 -6.93 -1.00
N VAL A 52 -14.54 -7.33 0.10
CA VAL A 52 -14.50 -8.74 0.55
C VAL A 52 -15.90 -9.25 0.90
N SER A 53 -16.72 -8.43 1.58
CA SER A 53 -18.11 -8.83 1.88
C SER A 53 -18.90 -9.16 0.62
N PHE A 54 -18.74 -8.37 -0.45
CA PHE A 54 -19.37 -8.63 -1.73
C PHE A 54 -18.78 -9.86 -2.45
N SER A 55 -17.46 -10.04 -2.42
CA SER A 55 -16.80 -11.22 -3.02
C SER A 55 -17.23 -12.52 -2.34
N VAL A 56 -17.43 -12.51 -1.01
CA VAL A 56 -17.97 -13.65 -0.27
C VAL A 56 -19.43 -13.90 -0.67
N LEU A 57 -20.25 -12.85 -0.80
CA LEU A 57 -21.62 -12.96 -1.28
C LEU A 57 -21.66 -13.58 -2.69
N THR A 58 -20.80 -13.13 -3.59
CA THR A 58 -20.67 -13.68 -4.96
C THR A 58 -20.27 -15.16 -4.94
N LEU A 59 -19.34 -15.55 -4.05
CA LEU A 59 -18.96 -16.96 -3.87
C LEU A 59 -20.16 -17.82 -3.44
N ILE A 60 -20.95 -17.37 -2.46
CA ILE A 60 -22.14 -18.10 -1.98
C ILE A 60 -23.17 -18.23 -3.11
N LEU A 61 -23.49 -17.13 -3.79
CA LEU A 61 -24.49 -17.14 -4.88
C LEU A 61 -24.07 -18.00 -6.07
N ARG A 62 -22.78 -18.02 -6.39
CA ARG A 62 -22.22 -18.89 -7.43
C ARG A 62 -22.33 -20.38 -7.04
N ASN A 63 -21.91 -20.74 -5.81
CA ASN A 63 -21.92 -22.12 -5.34
C ASN A 63 -23.34 -22.69 -5.20
N THR A 64 -24.32 -21.84 -4.92
CA THR A 64 -25.74 -22.22 -4.89
C THR A 64 -26.40 -22.28 -6.28
N GLY A 65 -25.67 -21.85 -7.34
CA GLY A 65 -26.23 -21.74 -8.69
C GLY A 65 -27.28 -20.64 -8.86
N ALA A 66 -27.42 -19.75 -7.87
CA ALA A 66 -28.49 -18.74 -7.87
C ALA A 66 -28.21 -17.59 -8.83
N MET A 67 -27.00 -16.98 -8.76
CA MET A 67 -26.65 -15.82 -9.58
C MET A 67 -25.14 -15.63 -9.69
N ASN A 68 -24.70 -15.10 -10.81
CA ASN A 68 -23.34 -14.63 -11.04
C ASN A 68 -23.34 -13.13 -11.41
N PHE A 69 -22.20 -12.45 -11.25
CA PHE A 69 -22.06 -11.02 -11.54
C PHE A 69 -20.99 -10.81 -12.62
N SER A 70 -21.28 -9.93 -13.58
CA SER A 70 -20.33 -9.41 -14.56
C SER A 70 -20.29 -7.90 -14.39
N LEU A 71 -19.19 -7.39 -13.84
CA LEU A 71 -19.03 -6.00 -13.44
C LEU A 71 -18.13 -5.25 -14.44
N ASP A 72 -18.57 -4.06 -14.86
CA ASP A 72 -17.74 -3.18 -15.69
C ASP A 72 -16.83 -2.33 -14.79
N THR A 73 -15.57 -2.71 -14.68
CA THR A 73 -14.56 -2.04 -13.86
C THR A 73 -13.67 -1.07 -14.65
N THR A 74 -14.11 -0.59 -15.79
CA THR A 74 -13.34 0.33 -16.67
C THR A 74 -12.84 1.58 -15.90
N LEU A 75 -13.59 2.05 -14.90
CA LEU A 75 -13.20 3.22 -14.09
C LEU A 75 -12.10 2.91 -13.06
N GLN A 76 -11.80 1.63 -12.79
CA GLN A 76 -10.76 1.24 -11.83
C GLN A 76 -9.39 1.78 -12.23
N ALA A 77 -8.98 1.62 -13.50
CA ALA A 77 -7.67 2.06 -13.96
C ALA A 77 -7.45 3.58 -13.89
N PRO A 78 -8.37 4.45 -14.34
CA PRO A 78 -8.24 5.90 -14.14
C PRO A 78 -8.16 6.33 -12.67
N LEU A 79 -8.93 5.73 -11.78
CA LEU A 79 -8.92 6.03 -10.35
C LEU A 79 -7.60 5.60 -9.69
N MET A 80 -7.08 4.42 -10.05
CA MET A 80 -5.77 3.95 -9.63
C MET A 80 -4.66 4.89 -10.10
N LEU A 81 -4.71 5.33 -11.35
CA LEU A 81 -3.76 6.25 -11.93
C LEU A 81 -3.77 7.61 -11.18
N ALA A 82 -4.96 8.14 -10.87
CA ALA A 82 -5.11 9.36 -10.07
C ALA A 82 -4.54 9.18 -8.66
N PHE A 83 -4.83 8.07 -7.98
CA PHE A 83 -4.29 7.74 -6.67
C PHE A 83 -2.76 7.78 -6.65
N PHE A 84 -2.09 6.99 -7.51
CA PHE A 84 -0.63 6.93 -7.54
C PHE A 84 0.01 8.26 -7.97
N THR A 85 -0.65 9.03 -8.84
CA THR A 85 -0.20 10.39 -9.18
C THR A 85 -0.22 11.29 -7.95
N CYS A 86 -1.29 11.26 -7.16
CA CYS A 86 -1.38 12.01 -5.89
C CYS A 86 -0.31 11.58 -4.89
N VAL A 87 -0.07 10.26 -4.75
CA VAL A 87 1.03 9.73 -3.93
C VAL A 87 2.37 10.34 -4.35
N GLY A 88 2.63 10.46 -5.67
CA GLY A 88 3.85 11.06 -6.19
C GLY A 88 4.08 12.51 -5.74
N PHE A 89 3.04 13.32 -5.57
CA PHE A 89 3.14 14.69 -5.03
C PHE A 89 3.65 14.74 -3.58
N GLY A 90 3.56 13.65 -2.82
CA GLY A 90 4.17 13.53 -1.49
C GLY A 90 5.70 13.40 -1.51
N GLY A 91 6.31 13.06 -2.65
CA GLY A 91 7.74 12.74 -2.82
C GLY A 91 8.67 13.94 -2.86
N SER A 92 8.75 14.74 -1.81
CA SER A 92 9.63 15.92 -1.71
C SER A 92 11.01 15.58 -1.12
N ILE A 93 12.09 15.79 -1.89
CA ILE A 93 13.48 15.61 -1.43
C ILE A 93 13.83 16.65 -0.36
N THR A 94 13.22 17.84 -0.40
CA THR A 94 13.41 18.88 0.61
C THR A 94 12.94 18.38 1.96
N VAL A 95 11.77 17.72 2.00
CA VAL A 95 11.24 17.11 3.21
C VAL A 95 12.09 15.90 3.64
N LEU A 96 12.60 15.11 2.70
CA LEU A 96 13.52 14.00 2.99
C LEU A 96 14.79 14.48 3.71
N LYS A 97 15.36 15.60 3.27
CA LYS A 97 16.58 16.17 3.88
C LYS A 97 16.38 16.60 5.34
N THR A 98 15.18 16.99 5.74
CA THR A 98 14.89 17.40 7.13
C THR A 98 15.00 16.26 8.14
N GLY A 99 14.80 15.00 7.70
CA GLY A 99 14.93 13.81 8.54
C GLY A 99 16.37 13.36 8.81
N GLY A 100 17.34 13.93 8.12
CA GLY A 100 18.77 13.72 8.35
C GLY A 100 19.26 12.29 8.07
N LYS A 101 20.39 11.92 8.71
CA LYS A 101 21.09 10.63 8.47
C LYS A 101 20.22 9.43 8.86
N ASP A 102 19.47 9.52 9.96
CA ASP A 102 18.68 8.39 10.46
C ASP A 102 17.53 8.03 9.52
N LEU A 103 16.92 9.04 8.87
CA LEU A 103 15.91 8.82 7.85
C LEU A 103 16.48 8.07 6.65
N LEU A 104 17.69 8.44 6.18
CA LEU A 104 18.33 7.75 5.07
C LEU A 104 18.66 6.29 5.42
N ILE A 105 19.18 6.05 6.64
CA ILE A 105 19.47 4.68 7.11
C ILE A 105 18.18 3.87 7.17
N PHE A 106 17.11 4.43 7.75
CA PHE A 106 15.82 3.78 7.84
C PHE A 106 15.28 3.44 6.44
N LEU A 107 15.33 4.38 5.50
CA LEU A 107 14.86 4.21 4.13
C LEU A 107 15.64 3.11 3.38
N VAL A 108 16.97 3.11 3.48
CA VAL A 108 17.81 2.07 2.85
C VAL A 108 17.47 0.70 3.43
N CYS A 109 17.27 0.59 4.75
CA CYS A 109 16.81 -0.65 5.36
C CYS A 109 15.43 -1.10 4.83
N CYS A 110 14.49 -0.15 4.61
CA CYS A 110 13.19 -0.47 4.00
C CYS A 110 13.34 -0.97 2.56
N TRP A 111 14.21 -0.36 1.76
CA TRP A 111 14.47 -0.79 0.38
C TRP A 111 15.04 -2.21 0.32
N ILE A 112 16.03 -2.51 1.17
CA ILE A 112 16.62 -3.86 1.25
C ILE A 112 15.54 -4.87 1.69
N LEU A 113 14.72 -4.52 2.69
CA LEU A 113 13.62 -5.36 3.14
C LEU A 113 12.65 -5.70 2.01
N ALA A 114 12.20 -4.68 1.27
CA ALA A 114 11.25 -4.84 0.16
C ALA A 114 11.81 -5.75 -0.95
N VAL A 115 13.09 -5.57 -1.33
CA VAL A 115 13.74 -6.43 -2.31
C VAL A 115 13.90 -7.87 -1.79
N MET A 116 14.35 -8.04 -0.54
CA MET A 116 14.54 -9.37 0.05
C MET A 116 13.23 -10.14 0.21
N GLN A 117 12.12 -9.47 0.47
CA GLN A 117 10.80 -10.11 0.50
C GLN A 117 10.40 -10.67 -0.87
N ASN A 118 10.72 -9.98 -1.97
CA ASN A 118 10.49 -10.51 -3.31
C ASN A 118 11.39 -11.72 -3.59
N VAL A 119 12.68 -11.66 -3.23
CA VAL A 119 13.62 -12.78 -3.37
C VAL A 119 13.15 -14.01 -2.59
N ILE A 120 12.77 -13.83 -1.32
CA ILE A 120 12.29 -14.91 -0.47
C ILE A 120 10.97 -15.47 -1.00
N GLY A 121 10.04 -14.58 -1.38
CA GLY A 121 8.74 -14.97 -1.92
C GLY A 121 8.87 -15.82 -3.19
N THR A 122 9.65 -15.36 -4.17
CA THR A 122 9.90 -16.10 -5.42
C THR A 122 10.63 -17.41 -5.17
N GLY A 123 11.65 -17.42 -4.29
CA GLY A 123 12.37 -18.62 -3.93
C GLY A 123 11.47 -19.68 -3.29
N LEU A 124 10.62 -19.27 -2.34
CA LEU A 124 9.66 -20.18 -1.70
C LEU A 124 8.58 -20.68 -2.68
N ALA A 125 8.06 -19.81 -3.52
CA ALA A 125 7.09 -20.20 -4.54
C ALA A 125 7.65 -21.26 -5.49
N SER A 126 8.91 -21.09 -5.91
CA SER A 126 9.62 -22.09 -6.74
C SER A 126 9.83 -23.44 -6.01
N VAL A 127 10.13 -23.41 -4.71
CA VAL A 127 10.27 -24.62 -3.90
C VAL A 127 8.93 -25.33 -3.66
N LEU A 128 7.86 -24.57 -3.58
CA LEU A 128 6.48 -25.08 -3.39
C LEU A 128 5.78 -25.45 -4.71
N ASP A 129 6.50 -25.42 -5.83
CA ASP A 129 6.01 -25.76 -7.16
C ASP A 129 4.81 -24.95 -7.61
N ILE A 130 4.78 -23.66 -7.23
CA ILE A 130 3.79 -22.67 -7.70
C ILE A 130 4.48 -21.57 -8.50
N ASN A 131 3.70 -20.81 -9.29
CA ASN A 131 4.26 -19.72 -10.08
C ASN A 131 5.02 -18.71 -9.19
N PRO A 132 6.32 -18.42 -9.47
CA PRO A 132 7.14 -17.53 -8.65
C PRO A 132 6.55 -16.11 -8.48
N VAL A 133 5.76 -15.62 -9.46
CA VAL A 133 5.08 -14.33 -9.36
C VAL A 133 4.09 -14.30 -8.20
N LEU A 134 3.45 -15.43 -7.84
CA LEU A 134 2.61 -15.51 -6.65
C LEU A 134 3.41 -15.28 -5.35
N GLY A 135 4.70 -15.65 -5.35
CA GLY A 135 5.62 -15.32 -4.27
C GLY A 135 5.91 -13.81 -4.18
N VAL A 136 6.00 -13.10 -5.31
CA VAL A 136 6.10 -11.62 -5.33
C VAL A 136 4.80 -11.01 -4.79
N MET A 137 3.64 -11.56 -5.19
CA MET A 137 2.33 -11.13 -4.70
C MET A 137 2.20 -11.31 -3.18
N ALA A 138 2.68 -12.43 -2.64
CA ALA A 138 2.69 -12.71 -1.20
C ALA A 138 3.90 -12.10 -0.45
N GLY A 139 4.77 -11.37 -1.15
CA GLY A 139 5.97 -10.71 -0.62
C GLY A 139 5.88 -9.18 -0.66
N GLY A 140 6.81 -8.55 -1.38
CA GLY A 140 6.95 -7.09 -1.43
C GLY A 140 5.71 -6.35 -1.93
N VAL A 141 4.92 -6.93 -2.85
CA VAL A 141 3.66 -6.32 -3.33
C VAL A 141 2.69 -6.07 -2.18
N SER A 142 2.46 -7.09 -1.36
CA SER A 142 1.38 -7.07 -0.37
C SER A 142 1.85 -6.69 1.03
N LEU A 143 3.01 -7.19 1.47
CA LEU A 143 3.49 -6.99 2.83
C LEU A 143 4.11 -5.61 3.04
N VAL A 144 4.76 -5.04 2.01
CA VAL A 144 5.30 -3.66 2.03
C VAL A 144 4.32 -2.68 1.38
N GLY A 145 3.78 -3.04 0.21
CA GLY A 145 2.91 -2.17 -0.57
C GLY A 145 1.44 -2.18 -0.14
N GLY A 146 1.03 -3.17 0.65
CA GLY A 146 -0.32 -3.30 1.17
C GLY A 146 -1.38 -3.53 0.08
N HIS A 147 -2.64 -3.25 0.43
CA HIS A 147 -3.78 -3.48 -0.48
C HIS A 147 -3.75 -2.61 -1.74
N GLY A 148 -3.13 -1.42 -1.68
CA GLY A 148 -3.00 -0.54 -2.84
C GLY A 148 -2.18 -1.20 -3.95
N ASN A 149 -0.98 -1.67 -3.62
CA ASN A 149 -0.12 -2.36 -4.58
C ASN A 149 -0.70 -3.74 -4.95
N ALA A 150 -1.32 -4.45 -4.01
CA ALA A 150 -2.01 -5.72 -4.29
C ALA A 150 -3.10 -5.54 -5.37
N ALA A 151 -3.93 -4.52 -5.25
CA ALA A 151 -4.99 -4.20 -6.20
C ALA A 151 -4.47 -3.67 -7.55
N ALA A 152 -3.28 -3.08 -7.56
CA ALA A 152 -2.65 -2.56 -8.77
C ALA A 152 -1.90 -3.66 -9.55
N PHE A 153 -1.01 -4.40 -8.89
CA PHE A 153 -0.16 -5.40 -9.53
C PHE A 153 -0.83 -6.77 -9.71
N GLY A 154 -1.84 -7.10 -8.91
CA GLY A 154 -2.57 -8.35 -9.06
C GLY A 154 -3.16 -8.54 -10.46
N PRO A 155 -4.00 -7.60 -10.95
CA PRO A 155 -4.55 -7.66 -12.31
C PRO A 155 -3.48 -7.62 -13.41
N GLU A 156 -2.37 -6.91 -13.20
CA GLU A 156 -1.24 -6.89 -14.13
C GLU A 156 -0.60 -8.28 -14.26
N ALA A 157 -0.40 -8.98 -13.13
CA ALA A 157 0.12 -10.35 -13.15
C ALA A 157 -0.88 -11.34 -13.76
N GLU A 158 -2.18 -11.17 -13.50
CA GLU A 158 -3.23 -11.98 -14.15
C GLU A 158 -3.27 -11.77 -15.67
N ALA A 159 -3.07 -10.55 -16.15
CA ALA A 159 -2.95 -10.26 -17.57
C ALA A 159 -1.74 -10.92 -18.24
N LEU A 160 -0.70 -11.27 -17.47
CA LEU A 160 0.46 -12.07 -17.90
C LEU A 160 0.23 -13.59 -17.76
N GLY A 161 -0.97 -14.03 -17.37
CA GLY A 161 -1.35 -15.44 -17.27
C GLY A 161 -1.18 -16.07 -15.88
N VAL A 162 -0.88 -15.28 -14.84
CA VAL A 162 -0.71 -15.80 -13.46
C VAL A 162 -2.07 -15.84 -12.76
N THR A 163 -2.76 -16.96 -12.82
CA THR A 163 -4.10 -17.12 -12.24
C THR A 163 -4.09 -16.90 -10.73
N GLY A 164 -5.08 -16.16 -10.22
CA GLY A 164 -5.30 -15.93 -8.78
C GLY A 164 -4.34 -14.92 -8.14
N ALA A 165 -3.51 -14.22 -8.93
CA ALA A 165 -2.52 -13.27 -8.43
C ALA A 165 -3.15 -12.15 -7.59
N THR A 166 -4.28 -11.59 -8.03
CA THR A 166 -5.00 -10.53 -7.29
C THR A 166 -5.52 -11.06 -5.95
N THR A 167 -6.09 -12.27 -5.96
CA THR A 167 -6.67 -12.88 -4.75
C THR A 167 -5.57 -13.21 -3.73
N VAL A 168 -4.45 -13.79 -4.18
CA VAL A 168 -3.27 -14.05 -3.34
C VAL A 168 -2.72 -12.76 -2.75
N ALA A 169 -2.56 -11.71 -3.56
CA ALA A 169 -2.02 -10.43 -3.11
C ALA A 169 -2.92 -9.78 -2.04
N VAL A 170 -4.23 -9.74 -2.25
CA VAL A 170 -5.18 -9.15 -1.28
C VAL A 170 -5.24 -9.98 0.01
N ALA A 171 -5.22 -11.31 -0.08
CA ALA A 171 -5.17 -12.18 1.09
C ALA A 171 -3.88 -11.97 1.89
N ALA A 172 -2.73 -11.87 1.21
CA ALA A 172 -1.43 -11.60 1.84
C ALA A 172 -1.39 -10.21 2.51
N ALA A 173 -1.93 -9.16 1.84
CA ALA A 173 -2.02 -7.83 2.42
C ALA A 173 -2.92 -7.81 3.68
N THR A 174 -4.03 -8.55 3.66
CA THR A 174 -4.93 -8.69 4.81
C THR A 174 -4.25 -9.39 5.99
N TYR A 175 -3.55 -10.48 5.73
CA TYR A 175 -2.72 -11.16 6.72
C TYR A 175 -1.68 -10.20 7.30
N GLY A 176 -1.00 -9.45 6.43
CA GLY A 176 0.03 -8.49 6.81
C GLY A 176 -0.49 -7.39 7.74
N LEU A 177 -1.67 -6.82 7.47
CA LEU A 177 -2.29 -5.83 8.36
C LEU A 177 -2.51 -6.37 9.78
N ILE A 178 -3.00 -7.60 9.88
CA ILE A 178 -3.28 -8.24 11.18
C ILE A 178 -1.96 -8.49 11.93
N VAL A 179 -1.03 -9.19 11.28
CA VAL A 179 0.25 -9.58 11.91
C VAL A 179 1.12 -8.36 12.19
N GLY A 180 1.21 -7.41 11.28
CA GLY A 180 1.95 -6.16 11.47
C GLY A 180 1.45 -5.34 12.66
N SER A 181 0.12 -5.20 12.80
CA SER A 181 -0.50 -4.49 13.93
C SER A 181 -0.28 -5.19 15.27
N LEU A 182 -0.30 -6.52 15.29
CA LEU A 182 -0.10 -7.30 16.51
C LEU A 182 1.36 -7.39 16.95
N SER A 183 2.29 -7.36 16.00
CA SER A 183 3.69 -7.70 16.24
C SER A 183 4.57 -6.50 16.61
N GLY A 184 4.24 -5.29 16.16
CA GLY A 184 5.07 -4.12 16.36
C GLY A 184 5.36 -3.81 17.83
N GLY A 185 4.32 -3.81 18.69
CA GLY A 185 4.46 -3.60 20.12
C GLY A 185 5.34 -4.65 20.82
N PRO A 186 5.07 -5.96 20.66
CA PRO A 186 5.91 -7.02 21.18
C PRO A 186 7.38 -6.96 20.75
N VAL A 187 7.66 -6.60 19.49
CA VAL A 187 9.03 -6.44 18.97
C VAL A 187 9.76 -5.33 19.70
N ALA A 188 9.16 -4.15 19.84
CA ALA A 188 9.77 -3.05 20.57
C ALA A 188 9.98 -3.40 22.05
N LYS A 189 8.97 -4.02 22.69
CA LYS A 189 9.08 -4.49 24.08
C LYS A 189 10.27 -5.43 24.26
N TYR A 190 10.39 -6.45 23.37
CA TYR A 190 11.50 -7.39 23.41
C TYR A 190 12.86 -6.69 23.29
N LEU A 191 12.99 -5.71 22.39
CA LEU A 191 14.23 -4.96 22.21
C LEU A 191 14.57 -4.12 23.44
N ILE A 192 13.59 -3.41 24.01
CA ILE A 192 13.77 -2.55 25.18
C ILE A 192 14.17 -3.39 26.41
N GLU A 193 13.45 -4.46 26.69
CA GLU A 193 13.68 -5.28 27.88
C GLU A 193 14.96 -6.12 27.78
N LYS A 194 15.21 -6.77 26.62
CA LYS A 194 16.39 -7.63 26.44
C LYS A 194 17.71 -6.86 26.48
N PHE A 195 17.73 -5.62 26.00
CA PHE A 195 18.92 -4.80 25.92
C PHE A 195 19.01 -3.75 27.03
N ASN A 196 18.10 -3.79 28.01
CA ASN A 196 18.02 -2.83 29.11
C ASN A 196 18.15 -1.38 28.62
N VAL A 197 17.37 -1.03 27.57
CA VAL A 197 17.44 0.29 26.94
C VAL A 197 16.99 1.35 27.94
N PRO A 198 17.83 2.35 28.23
CA PRO A 198 17.42 3.44 29.12
C PRO A 198 16.28 4.23 28.47
N ILE A 199 15.17 4.37 29.21
CA ILE A 199 14.01 5.16 28.77
C ILE A 199 14.19 6.55 29.36
N GLU A 200 15.01 7.37 28.69
CA GLU A 200 15.17 8.76 29.08
C GLU A 200 13.98 9.56 28.50
N VAL A 201 13.34 10.34 29.36
CA VAL A 201 12.39 11.35 28.91
C VAL A 201 13.17 12.33 28.05
N ALA A 202 13.02 12.23 26.73
CA ALA A 202 13.67 13.14 25.79
C ALA A 202 13.17 14.57 26.06
N SER A 203 13.88 15.27 26.97
CA SER A 203 13.70 16.70 27.20
C SER A 203 14.23 17.42 25.94
N ASN A 204 13.37 18.23 25.33
CA ASN A 204 13.66 19.17 24.25
C ASN A 204 13.68 18.65 22.81
N GLY A 205 12.61 17.98 22.36
CA GLY A 205 12.18 18.19 20.98
C GLY A 205 11.34 19.46 20.90
N LYS A 206 11.91 20.57 20.42
CA LYS A 206 11.11 21.71 19.95
C LYS A 206 10.02 21.13 19.07
N ASN A 207 8.75 21.50 19.34
CA ASN A 207 7.60 21.21 18.47
C ASN A 207 7.88 21.71 17.07
N THR A 208 8.62 20.94 16.29
CA THR A 208 8.65 21.10 14.85
C THR A 208 7.48 20.30 14.32
N ASN A 209 6.34 20.98 14.16
CA ASN A 209 5.26 20.51 13.33
C ASN A 209 5.75 20.46 11.88
N ILE A 210 6.63 19.49 11.58
CA ILE A 210 7.02 19.17 10.21
C ILE A 210 5.95 18.20 9.71
N SER A 211 4.81 18.77 9.33
CA SER A 211 3.88 18.06 8.46
C SER A 211 4.61 17.84 7.14
N ALA A 212 4.92 16.60 6.80
CA ALA A 212 5.40 16.20 5.47
C ALA A 212 4.35 16.46 4.37
N LYS A 213 3.24 17.07 4.74
CA LYS A 213 2.13 17.43 3.86
C LYS A 213 2.49 18.65 3.03
N VAL A 214 2.06 18.65 1.79
CA VAL A 214 1.94 19.86 0.95
C VAL A 214 1.31 20.95 1.81
N SER A 215 1.81 22.18 1.74
CA SER A 215 1.32 23.31 2.55
C SER A 215 -0.20 23.36 2.49
N HIS A 216 -0.86 23.31 3.66
CA HIS A 216 -2.29 23.55 3.73
C HIS A 216 -2.52 25.06 3.59
N GLU A 217 -3.20 25.48 2.52
CA GLU A 217 -3.69 26.85 2.44
C GLU A 217 -4.78 27.06 3.51
N GLU A 218 -4.70 28.15 4.23
CA GLU A 218 -5.75 28.58 5.13
C GLU A 218 -6.90 29.17 4.28
N GLY A 219 -8.07 28.52 4.30
CA GLY A 219 -9.25 29.01 3.58
C GLY A 219 -10.18 27.89 3.13
N PRO A 220 -11.39 28.21 2.66
CA PRO A 220 -12.33 27.22 2.14
C PRO A 220 -11.86 26.68 0.79
N ILE A 221 -12.04 25.35 0.58
CA ILE A 221 -11.81 24.73 -0.73
C ILE A 221 -12.89 25.26 -1.69
N THR A 222 -12.46 25.93 -2.76
CA THR A 222 -13.36 26.43 -3.80
C THR A 222 -13.44 25.44 -4.96
N SER A 223 -14.57 25.43 -5.69
CA SER A 223 -14.72 24.60 -6.90
C SER A 223 -13.63 24.89 -7.93
N ARG A 224 -13.21 26.15 -8.08
CA ARG A 224 -12.13 26.53 -8.98
C ARG A 224 -10.79 25.93 -8.57
N SER A 225 -10.45 25.99 -7.28
CA SER A 225 -9.21 25.37 -6.76
C SER A 225 -9.23 23.87 -6.95
N PHE A 226 -10.37 23.21 -6.68
CA PHE A 226 -10.52 21.78 -6.88
C PHE A 226 -10.35 21.38 -8.36
N ILE A 227 -11.01 22.09 -9.30
CA ILE A 227 -10.89 21.84 -10.73
C ILE A 227 -9.43 22.03 -11.20
N ASN A 228 -8.74 23.08 -10.74
CA ASN A 228 -7.34 23.31 -11.09
C ASN A 228 -6.45 22.14 -10.71
N HIS A 229 -6.62 21.58 -9.50
CA HIS A 229 -5.85 20.41 -9.05
C HIS A 229 -6.25 19.13 -9.79
N MET A 230 -7.54 18.92 -10.09
CA MET A 230 -7.98 17.79 -10.92
C MET A 230 -7.35 17.83 -12.30
N VAL A 231 -7.35 19.00 -12.95
CA VAL A 231 -6.73 19.18 -14.28
C VAL A 231 -5.20 18.94 -14.19
N LEU A 232 -4.56 19.48 -13.16
CA LEU A 232 -3.14 19.28 -12.94
C LEU A 232 -2.78 17.79 -12.78
N ILE A 233 -3.51 17.07 -11.93
CA ILE A 233 -3.32 15.62 -11.73
C ILE A 233 -3.57 14.90 -13.07
N GLY A 234 -4.63 15.25 -13.80
CA GLY A 234 -4.93 14.70 -15.13
C GLY A 234 -3.78 14.88 -16.13
N ILE A 235 -3.12 16.05 -16.14
CA ILE A 235 -1.94 16.29 -16.99
C ILE A 235 -0.82 15.31 -16.64
N PHE A 236 -0.52 15.09 -15.34
CA PHE A 236 0.52 14.16 -14.92
C PHE A 236 0.16 12.70 -15.19
N MET A 237 -1.12 12.34 -15.10
CA MET A 237 -1.61 11.04 -15.54
C MET A 237 -1.31 10.80 -17.01
N VAL A 238 -1.61 11.78 -17.89
CA VAL A 238 -1.33 11.69 -19.33
C VAL A 238 0.19 11.62 -19.58
N CYS A 239 0.99 12.44 -18.92
CA CYS A 239 2.44 12.38 -19.06
C CYS A 239 2.99 11.00 -18.64
N GLY A 240 2.46 10.41 -17.56
CA GLY A 240 2.84 9.08 -17.10
C GLY A 240 2.48 7.98 -18.10
N ILE A 241 1.29 8.04 -18.70
CA ILE A 241 0.86 7.13 -19.76
C ILE A 241 1.80 7.22 -20.97
N LEU A 242 2.16 8.45 -21.39
CA LEU A 242 3.04 8.67 -22.53
C LEU A 242 4.44 8.10 -22.27
N ILE A 243 5.00 8.33 -21.05
CA ILE A 243 6.31 7.78 -20.65
C ILE A 243 6.27 6.26 -20.61
N ALA A 244 5.27 5.66 -19.96
CA ALA A 244 5.13 4.21 -19.87
C ALA A 244 5.00 3.59 -21.26
N THR A 245 4.20 4.20 -22.15
CA THR A 245 4.04 3.76 -23.54
C THR A 245 5.35 3.91 -24.32
N GLY A 246 6.10 5.00 -24.11
CA GLY A 246 7.41 5.22 -24.72
C GLY A 246 8.42 4.16 -24.30
N ILE A 247 8.51 3.86 -22.99
CA ILE A 247 9.40 2.81 -22.45
C ILE A 247 9.02 1.43 -23.01
N LYS A 248 7.73 1.12 -23.10
CA LYS A 248 7.27 -0.15 -23.70
C LYS A 248 7.73 -0.31 -25.15
N LYS A 249 7.77 0.78 -25.93
CA LYS A 249 8.27 0.76 -27.33
C LYS A 249 9.78 0.51 -27.44
N LEU A 250 10.56 0.74 -26.36
CA LEU A 250 11.99 0.45 -26.34
C LEU A 250 12.28 -1.06 -26.23
N ASN A 251 11.25 -1.90 -26.03
CA ASN A 251 11.36 -3.36 -25.93
C ASN A 251 12.48 -3.83 -24.98
N ILE A 252 12.60 -3.18 -23.82
CA ILE A 252 13.58 -3.59 -22.80
C ILE A 252 13.18 -4.96 -22.28
N PRO A 253 14.05 -6.00 -22.38
CA PRO A 253 13.71 -7.33 -21.92
C PRO A 253 13.28 -7.33 -20.43
N ASN A 254 12.21 -8.01 -20.11
CA ASN A 254 11.69 -8.20 -18.75
C ASN A 254 11.35 -6.91 -17.98
N PHE A 255 11.15 -5.79 -18.69
CA PHE A 255 10.80 -4.52 -18.07
C PHE A 255 9.65 -3.81 -18.80
N ALA A 256 8.47 -3.81 -18.18
CA ALA A 256 7.30 -3.05 -18.65
C ALA A 256 6.86 -2.12 -17.52
N LEU A 257 7.04 -0.80 -17.71
CA LEU A 257 6.63 0.19 -16.72
C LEU A 257 5.10 0.34 -16.73
N PRO A 258 4.37 0.01 -15.64
CA PRO A 258 2.94 0.30 -15.55
C PRO A 258 2.65 1.80 -15.63
N GLN A 259 1.53 2.19 -16.21
CA GLN A 259 1.18 3.59 -16.44
C GLN A 259 1.09 4.40 -15.14
N TYR A 260 0.53 3.80 -14.09
CA TYR A 260 0.39 4.46 -12.78
C TYR A 260 1.75 4.70 -12.08
N VAL A 261 2.72 3.80 -12.28
CA VAL A 261 4.09 3.98 -11.79
C VAL A 261 4.77 5.12 -12.54
N GLY A 262 4.59 5.18 -13.87
CA GLY A 262 5.07 6.29 -14.69
C GLY A 262 4.51 7.63 -14.23
N ALA A 263 3.20 7.71 -13.97
CA ALA A 263 2.55 8.94 -13.49
C ALA A 263 3.03 9.35 -12.09
N MET A 264 3.23 8.41 -11.19
CA MET A 264 3.81 8.67 -9.87
C MET A 264 5.20 9.29 -9.98
N PHE A 265 6.11 8.72 -10.79
CA PHE A 265 7.46 9.27 -10.96
C PHE A 265 7.46 10.66 -11.59
N VAL A 266 6.59 10.93 -12.57
CA VAL A 266 6.42 12.27 -13.13
C VAL A 266 6.00 13.27 -12.06
N ALA A 267 5.03 12.90 -11.22
CA ALA A 267 4.57 13.75 -10.13
C ALA A 267 5.67 14.00 -9.08
N ILE A 268 6.50 13.00 -8.73
CA ILE A 268 7.66 13.15 -7.84
C ILE A 268 8.66 14.16 -8.44
N ILE A 269 8.99 14.01 -9.72
CA ILE A 269 9.94 14.92 -10.40
C ILE A 269 9.40 16.34 -10.40
N PHE A 270 8.14 16.52 -10.79
CA PHE A 270 7.50 17.84 -10.77
C PHE A 270 7.46 18.44 -9.38
N ARG A 271 7.11 17.65 -8.36
CA ARG A 271 7.08 18.11 -6.96
C ARG A 271 8.42 18.71 -6.56
N ASN A 272 9.53 18.07 -6.88
CA ASN A 272 10.87 18.55 -6.53
C ASN A 272 11.28 19.79 -7.34
N ILE A 273 10.86 19.90 -8.59
CA ILE A 273 11.02 21.12 -9.39
C ILE A 273 10.19 22.24 -8.78
N ASN A 274 8.94 21.99 -8.43
CA ASN A 274 8.04 22.97 -7.84
C ASN A 274 8.51 23.45 -6.46
N ASP A 275 9.07 22.57 -5.63
CA ASP A 275 9.64 22.95 -4.32
C ASP A 275 10.83 23.92 -4.47
N LYS A 276 11.56 23.84 -5.59
CA LYS A 276 12.70 24.73 -5.87
C LYS A 276 12.29 26.06 -6.50
N PHE A 277 11.35 26.03 -7.43
CA PHE A 277 11.02 27.18 -8.28
C PHE A 277 9.68 27.84 -7.95
N ASN A 278 8.85 27.25 -7.06
CA ASN A 278 7.51 27.72 -6.68
C ASN A 278 6.60 28.03 -7.89
N LEU A 279 6.61 27.13 -8.90
CA LEU A 279 5.88 27.33 -10.16
C LEU A 279 4.36 27.35 -9.96
N LEU A 280 3.84 26.49 -9.09
CA LEU A 280 2.42 26.34 -8.82
C LEU A 280 2.16 26.22 -7.32
N LYS A 281 1.08 26.82 -6.86
CA LYS A 281 0.58 26.63 -5.50
C LYS A 281 -0.18 25.31 -5.43
N LEU A 282 0.31 24.38 -4.62
CA LEU A 282 -0.30 23.07 -4.40
C LEU A 282 -1.03 23.09 -3.04
N ASP A 283 -2.33 22.84 -3.04
CA ASP A 283 -3.09 22.61 -1.80
C ASP A 283 -3.14 21.10 -1.48
N GLY A 284 -2.41 20.71 -0.42
CA GLY A 284 -2.33 19.33 0.02
C GLY A 284 -3.68 18.72 0.38
N ARG A 285 -4.63 19.52 0.90
CA ARG A 285 -5.96 19.03 1.27
C ARG A 285 -6.74 18.51 0.05
N ILE A 286 -6.61 19.20 -1.10
CA ILE A 286 -7.26 18.80 -2.35
C ILE A 286 -6.61 17.56 -2.92
N ILE A 287 -5.26 17.49 -2.89
CA ILE A 287 -4.52 16.32 -3.36
C ILE A 287 -4.86 15.10 -2.49
N ASP A 288 -4.84 15.25 -1.15
CA ASP A 288 -5.22 14.18 -0.20
C ASP A 288 -6.67 13.71 -0.45
N LEU A 289 -7.61 14.64 -0.70
CA LEU A 289 -9.01 14.30 -0.99
C LEU A 289 -9.16 13.48 -2.28
N ILE A 290 -8.48 13.89 -3.35
CA ILE A 290 -8.51 13.16 -4.63
C ILE A 290 -7.84 11.80 -4.47
N GLN A 291 -6.74 11.73 -3.70
CA GLN A 291 -6.05 10.49 -3.36
C GLN A 291 -6.97 9.50 -2.62
N ASP A 292 -7.68 9.96 -1.59
CA ASP A 292 -8.57 9.13 -0.76
C ASP A 292 -9.77 8.63 -1.57
N ILE A 293 -10.37 9.48 -2.40
CA ILE A 293 -11.46 9.09 -3.32
C ILE A 293 -10.94 8.05 -4.32
N GLY A 294 -9.79 8.33 -4.95
CA GLY A 294 -9.17 7.42 -5.90
C GLY A 294 -8.91 6.05 -5.28
N LEU A 295 -8.23 6.01 -4.13
CA LEU A 295 -7.96 4.78 -3.38
C LEU A 295 -9.24 4.03 -3.01
N GLY A 296 -10.22 4.73 -2.43
CA GLY A 296 -11.46 4.12 -1.97
C GLY A 296 -12.19 3.38 -3.08
N PHE A 297 -12.41 4.03 -4.21
CA PHE A 297 -13.15 3.44 -5.32
C PHE A 297 -12.34 2.38 -6.08
N PHE A 298 -11.08 2.65 -6.47
CA PHE A 298 -10.34 1.64 -7.22
C PHE A 298 -10.10 0.37 -6.41
N LEU A 299 -9.81 0.52 -5.12
CA LEU A 299 -9.59 -0.62 -4.23
C LEU A 299 -10.88 -1.42 -4.01
N THR A 300 -12.02 -0.75 -3.83
CA THR A 300 -13.32 -1.43 -3.71
C THR A 300 -13.64 -2.20 -5.00
N MET A 301 -13.46 -1.57 -6.18
CA MET A 301 -13.68 -2.21 -7.49
C MET A 301 -12.78 -3.43 -7.68
N ALA A 302 -11.49 -3.33 -7.32
CA ALA A 302 -10.55 -4.44 -7.43
C ALA A 302 -10.94 -5.62 -6.52
N ILE A 303 -11.37 -5.33 -5.27
CA ILE A 303 -11.64 -6.38 -4.29
C ILE A 303 -13.03 -7.00 -4.49
N MET A 304 -14.05 -6.24 -4.90
CA MET A 304 -15.38 -6.82 -5.14
C MET A 304 -15.43 -7.79 -6.33
N THR A 305 -14.40 -7.79 -7.19
CA THR A 305 -14.27 -8.72 -8.33
C THR A 305 -13.41 -9.94 -8.01
N LEU A 306 -12.92 -10.08 -6.76
CA LEU A 306 -12.06 -11.21 -6.40
C LEU A 306 -12.79 -12.55 -6.55
N LYS A 307 -12.07 -13.49 -7.15
CA LYS A 307 -12.50 -14.87 -7.33
C LYS A 307 -11.94 -15.73 -6.18
N ILE A 308 -12.56 -15.63 -5.01
CA ILE A 308 -12.06 -16.30 -3.79
C ILE A 308 -11.88 -17.81 -3.97
N TRP A 309 -12.64 -18.45 -4.85
CA TRP A 309 -12.50 -19.88 -5.15
C TRP A 309 -11.16 -20.28 -5.76
N GLU A 310 -10.45 -19.34 -6.42
CA GLU A 310 -9.11 -19.58 -6.97
C GLU A 310 -8.04 -19.70 -5.86
N LEU A 311 -8.35 -19.30 -4.64
CA LEU A 311 -7.44 -19.36 -3.50
C LEU A 311 -7.36 -20.75 -2.86
N ALA A 312 -8.32 -21.63 -3.10
CA ALA A 312 -8.42 -22.92 -2.39
C ALA A 312 -7.15 -23.77 -2.57
N ASP A 313 -6.65 -23.89 -3.80
CA ASP A 313 -5.46 -24.68 -4.13
C ASP A 313 -4.16 -23.99 -3.72
N LEU A 314 -4.18 -22.67 -3.53
CA LEU A 314 -3.03 -21.85 -3.17
C LEU A 314 -2.93 -21.58 -1.66
N ALA A 315 -3.91 -22.00 -0.86
CA ALA A 315 -3.98 -21.63 0.56
C ALA A 315 -2.77 -22.12 1.37
N VAL A 316 -2.36 -23.37 1.18
CA VAL A 316 -1.23 -23.96 1.93
C VAL A 316 0.09 -23.32 1.52
N PRO A 317 0.45 -23.21 0.24
CA PRO A 317 1.66 -22.48 -0.18
C PRO A 317 1.68 -21.04 0.32
N LEU A 318 0.55 -20.33 0.22
CA LEU A 318 0.44 -18.94 0.66
C LEU A 318 0.74 -18.80 2.17
N ILE A 319 0.13 -19.66 3.01
CA ILE A 319 0.36 -19.62 4.46
C ILE A 319 1.83 -19.86 4.78
N ILE A 320 2.48 -20.82 4.13
CA ILE A 320 3.90 -21.10 4.32
C ILE A 320 4.76 -19.88 3.96
N ILE A 321 4.52 -19.26 2.79
CA ILE A 321 5.24 -18.07 2.37
C ILE A 321 5.07 -16.95 3.38
N LEU A 322 3.85 -16.67 3.83
CA LEU A 322 3.54 -15.59 4.76
C LEU A 322 4.17 -15.80 6.14
N LEU A 323 4.17 -17.02 6.64
CA LEU A 323 4.86 -17.35 7.91
C LEU A 323 6.36 -17.17 7.81
N VAL A 324 7.00 -17.64 6.73
CA VAL A 324 8.44 -17.47 6.51
C VAL A 324 8.79 -15.99 6.35
N GLN A 325 7.99 -15.23 5.60
CA GLN A 325 8.16 -13.78 5.46
C GLN A 325 8.06 -13.08 6.82
N THR A 326 7.12 -13.47 7.66
CA THR A 326 6.95 -12.90 9.01
C THR A 326 8.19 -13.16 9.89
N VAL A 327 8.68 -14.40 9.91
CA VAL A 327 9.90 -14.76 10.64
C VAL A 327 11.11 -14.00 10.09
N PHE A 328 11.22 -13.89 8.77
CA PHE A 328 12.27 -13.09 8.13
C PHE A 328 12.25 -11.63 8.57
N VAL A 329 11.08 -10.98 8.58
CA VAL A 329 10.94 -9.59 9.02
C VAL A 329 11.42 -9.42 10.46
N PHE A 330 11.07 -10.34 11.37
CA PHE A 330 11.53 -10.27 12.77
C PHE A 330 13.05 -10.44 12.89
N ILE A 331 13.63 -11.37 12.15
CA ILE A 331 15.08 -11.56 12.09
C ILE A 331 15.75 -10.30 11.52
N TYR A 332 15.24 -9.78 10.42
CA TYR A 332 15.77 -8.60 9.77
C TYR A 332 15.73 -7.36 10.69
N ILE A 333 14.63 -7.13 11.38
CA ILE A 333 14.50 -6.05 12.36
C ILE A 333 15.51 -6.21 13.48
N ARG A 334 15.66 -7.43 14.03
CA ARG A 334 16.55 -7.70 15.15
C ARG A 334 18.03 -7.52 14.78
N PHE A 335 18.44 -7.95 13.59
CA PHE A 335 19.84 -8.02 13.21
C PHE A 335 20.29 -6.89 12.29
N VAL A 336 19.38 -6.22 11.57
CA VAL A 336 19.69 -5.13 10.65
C VAL A 336 19.15 -3.79 11.16
N TYR A 337 17.84 -3.66 11.34
CA TYR A 337 17.25 -2.38 11.77
C TYR A 337 17.73 -1.92 13.14
N TRP A 338 17.62 -2.78 14.13
CA TRP A 338 17.99 -2.46 15.49
C TRP A 338 19.43 -1.93 15.64
N PRO A 339 20.48 -2.61 15.11
CA PRO A 339 21.84 -2.09 15.18
C PRO A 339 22.04 -0.84 14.30
N ALA A 340 21.42 -0.78 13.14
CA ALA A 340 21.57 0.36 12.22
C ALA A 340 21.02 1.67 12.79
N MET A 341 19.95 1.59 13.58
CA MET A 341 19.28 2.76 14.16
C MET A 341 19.84 3.20 15.52
N GLY A 342 20.95 2.59 16.01
CA GLY A 342 21.70 3.07 17.19
C GLY A 342 21.29 2.48 18.52
N LYS A 343 20.46 1.44 18.59
CA LYS A 343 20.14 0.63 19.79
C LYS A 343 19.61 1.43 20.99
N ASN A 344 18.89 2.50 20.76
CA ASN A 344 18.28 3.35 21.79
C ASN A 344 16.75 3.25 21.77
N TYR A 345 16.06 4.02 22.62
CA TYR A 345 14.60 4.01 22.68
C TYR A 345 13.94 4.37 21.36
N ASP A 346 14.44 5.43 20.67
CA ASP A 346 13.93 5.80 19.35
C ASP A 346 14.08 4.66 18.33
N ALA A 347 15.21 3.95 18.37
CA ALA A 347 15.44 2.79 17.50
C ALA A 347 14.45 1.65 17.80
N ALA A 348 14.06 1.44 19.07
CA ALA A 348 13.06 0.43 19.42
C ALA A 348 11.67 0.81 18.90
N VAL A 349 11.28 2.08 19.03
CA VAL A 349 10.02 2.60 18.48
C VAL A 349 10.03 2.54 16.96
N MET A 350 11.13 2.96 16.29
CA MET A 350 11.27 2.82 14.83
C MET A 350 11.25 1.37 14.38
N SER A 351 11.79 0.42 15.16
CA SER A 351 11.72 -1.02 14.89
C SER A 351 10.27 -1.55 14.95
N SER A 352 9.46 -1.04 15.88
CA SER A 352 8.01 -1.30 15.89
C SER A 352 7.35 -0.80 14.61
N GLY A 353 7.67 0.43 14.20
CA GLY A 353 7.19 1.00 12.95
C GLY A 353 7.64 0.19 11.72
N ALA A 354 8.92 -0.23 11.68
CA ALA A 354 9.47 -1.07 10.62
C ALA A 354 8.77 -2.44 10.51
N THR A 355 8.35 -3.02 11.64
CA THR A 355 7.51 -4.23 11.66
C THR A 355 6.16 -3.98 10.97
N GLY A 356 5.52 -2.86 11.32
CA GLY A 356 4.24 -2.45 10.72
C GLY A 356 4.34 -2.16 9.23
N VAL A 357 5.47 -1.60 8.77
CA VAL A 357 5.73 -1.35 7.33
C VAL A 357 6.07 -2.63 6.58
N GLY A 358 6.91 -3.48 7.15
CA GLY A 358 7.37 -4.70 6.49
C GLY A 358 6.36 -5.84 6.44
N LEU A 359 5.28 -5.74 7.23
CA LEU A 359 4.17 -6.70 7.25
C LEU A 359 2.81 -6.08 6.94
N GLY A 360 2.72 -4.75 6.77
CA GLY A 360 1.43 -4.10 6.62
C GLY A 360 1.51 -2.80 5.82
N VAL A 361 1.15 -1.69 6.44
CA VAL A 361 1.10 -0.37 5.81
C VAL A 361 1.54 0.73 6.80
N THR A 362 1.75 1.94 6.30
CA THR A 362 2.14 3.10 7.14
C THR A 362 1.21 3.31 8.34
N ALA A 363 -0.10 3.08 8.18
CA ALA A 363 -1.08 3.22 9.27
C ALA A 363 -0.83 2.22 10.41
N THR A 364 -0.51 0.96 10.10
CA THR A 364 -0.16 -0.06 11.10
C THR A 364 1.15 0.28 11.81
N ALA A 365 2.12 0.84 11.09
CA ALA A 365 3.37 1.31 11.67
C ALA A 365 3.14 2.43 12.70
N VAL A 366 2.35 3.45 12.35
CA VAL A 366 2.02 4.56 13.25
C VAL A 366 1.27 4.07 14.48
N ALA A 367 0.26 3.21 14.30
CA ALA A 367 -0.50 2.64 15.41
C ALA A 367 0.39 1.85 16.36
N SER A 368 1.29 1.01 15.84
CA SER A 368 2.25 0.22 16.64
C SER A 368 3.22 1.10 17.42
N MET A 369 3.77 2.15 16.78
CA MET A 369 4.68 3.10 17.44
C MET A 369 3.96 3.89 18.54
N SER A 370 2.75 4.37 18.28
CA SER A 370 1.95 5.10 19.27
C SER A 370 1.64 4.24 20.49
N ALA A 371 1.29 2.97 20.30
CA ALA A 371 1.05 2.02 21.39
C ALA A 371 2.31 1.77 22.24
N VAL A 372 3.50 1.74 21.62
CA VAL A 372 4.77 1.65 22.37
C VAL A 372 5.03 2.93 23.18
N CYS A 373 4.86 4.10 22.58
CA CYS A 373 5.02 5.38 23.23
C CYS A 373 4.07 5.53 24.45
N GLU A 374 2.82 5.14 24.28
CA GLU A 374 1.81 5.14 25.34
C GLU A 374 2.19 4.18 26.48
N LYS A 375 2.60 2.95 26.16
CA LYS A 375 2.98 1.94 27.14
C LYS A 375 4.13 2.38 28.04
N TYR A 376 5.15 3.04 27.49
CA TYR A 376 6.33 3.50 28.22
C TYR A 376 6.22 4.96 28.67
N ASN A 377 5.12 5.61 28.38
CA ASN A 377 4.83 7.02 28.74
C ASN A 377 5.90 8.01 28.24
N VAL A 378 6.57 7.68 27.13
CA VAL A 378 7.61 8.50 26.48
C VAL A 378 7.38 8.53 24.98
N THR A 379 7.20 9.73 24.41
CA THR A 379 6.94 9.92 22.99
C THR A 379 8.25 10.02 22.20
N SER A 380 8.44 9.13 21.24
CA SER A 380 9.53 9.24 20.26
C SER A 380 9.10 10.09 19.05
N TYR A 381 9.27 11.41 19.16
CA TYR A 381 8.96 12.33 18.04
C TYR A 381 9.75 11.99 16.79
N LYS A 382 10.99 11.53 16.96
CA LYS A 382 11.87 11.13 15.87
C LYS A 382 11.30 9.95 15.08
N ALA A 383 10.85 8.90 15.77
CA ALA A 383 10.25 7.73 15.13
C ALA A 383 8.95 8.09 14.42
N LEU A 384 8.06 8.85 15.08
CA LEU A 384 6.78 9.28 14.54
C LEU A 384 6.91 10.23 13.32
N MET A 385 8.07 10.87 13.16
CA MET A 385 8.37 11.68 11.99
C MET A 385 9.02 10.85 10.86
N ILE A 386 10.06 10.07 11.17
CA ILE A 386 10.87 9.37 10.18
C ILE A 386 10.08 8.27 9.48
N VAL A 387 9.39 7.42 10.25
CA VAL A 387 8.75 6.22 9.71
C VAL A 387 7.64 6.57 8.71
N PRO A 388 6.64 7.40 9.02
CA PRO A 388 5.60 7.75 8.06
C PRO A 388 6.15 8.46 6.83
N LEU A 389 7.15 9.33 7.02
CA LEU A 389 7.78 10.07 5.92
C LEU A 389 8.48 9.13 4.93
N CYS A 390 9.24 8.14 5.42
CA CYS A 390 9.88 7.14 4.57
C CYS A 390 8.87 6.29 3.81
N CYS A 391 7.79 5.90 4.48
CA CYS A 391 6.86 4.92 3.97
C CYS A 391 5.74 5.50 3.10
N ALA A 392 5.55 6.83 3.12
CA ALA A 392 4.48 7.46 2.34
C ALA A 392 4.76 7.40 0.82
N VAL A 393 6.03 7.59 0.41
CA VAL A 393 6.40 7.66 -1.02
C VAL A 393 7.78 7.08 -1.29
N PHE A 394 8.76 7.36 -0.40
CA PHE A 394 10.16 7.08 -0.70
C PHE A 394 10.49 5.60 -0.77
N ILE A 395 9.75 4.75 -0.07
CA ILE A 395 9.89 3.29 -0.15
C ILE A 395 9.59 2.80 -1.57
N ASP A 396 8.60 3.39 -2.24
CA ASP A 396 8.14 2.99 -3.56
C ASP A 396 9.13 3.31 -4.68
N ILE A 397 10.07 4.23 -4.46
CA ILE A 397 11.13 4.54 -5.43
C ILE A 397 11.96 3.30 -5.81
N VAL A 398 12.17 2.39 -4.87
CA VAL A 398 12.91 1.13 -5.11
C VAL A 398 11.96 -0.07 -5.12
N SER A 399 10.93 -0.08 -4.27
CA SER A 399 10.01 -1.20 -4.17
C SER A 399 9.26 -1.46 -5.48
N LEU A 400 8.70 -0.43 -6.12
CA LEU A 400 7.94 -0.61 -7.36
C LEU A 400 8.81 -1.09 -8.53
N PRO A 401 9.97 -0.48 -8.83
CA PRO A 401 10.87 -1.03 -9.85
C PRO A 401 11.33 -2.47 -9.56
N ALA A 402 11.57 -2.81 -8.30
CA ALA A 402 11.93 -4.18 -7.92
C ALA A 402 10.76 -5.14 -8.21
N ILE A 403 9.53 -4.81 -7.82
CA ILE A 403 8.34 -5.61 -8.11
C ILE A 403 8.19 -5.83 -9.63
N ILE A 404 8.29 -4.76 -10.41
CA ILE A 404 8.19 -4.81 -11.88
C ILE A 404 9.26 -5.74 -12.47
N PHE A 405 10.50 -5.64 -11.99
CA PHE A 405 11.59 -6.50 -12.42
C PHE A 405 11.31 -7.98 -12.11
N PHE A 406 10.88 -8.29 -10.89
CA PHE A 406 10.58 -9.67 -10.50
C PHE A 406 9.39 -10.25 -11.26
N ILE A 407 8.31 -9.49 -11.45
CA ILE A 407 7.17 -9.92 -12.26
C ILE A 407 7.61 -10.17 -13.70
N GLY A 408 8.33 -9.21 -14.32
CA GLY A 408 8.75 -9.34 -15.72
C GLY A 408 9.78 -10.45 -15.96
N TYR A 409 10.54 -10.86 -14.93
CA TYR A 409 11.52 -11.93 -15.04
C TYR A 409 10.92 -13.34 -14.89
N PHE A 410 9.86 -13.49 -14.10
CA PHE A 410 9.26 -14.77 -13.75
C PHE A 410 7.87 -15.03 -14.40
N ALA A 411 7.28 -14.03 -15.08
CA ALA A 411 6.00 -14.15 -15.78
C ALA A 411 6.09 -14.87 -17.14
#